data_2ee10ee4c3e9893fbeaa5581263c1b5d
#
_entry.id   2ee10ee4c3e9893fbeaa5581263c1b5d
#
_cell.length_a   1.000
_cell.length_b   1.000
_cell.length_c   1.000
_cell.angle_alpha   90.00
_cell.angle_beta   90.00
_cell.angle_gamma   90.00
#
_symmetry.space_group_name_H-M   'P 1'
#
loop_
_entity.id
_entity.type
_entity.pdbx_description
1 polymer ?
#
loop_
_entity_poly.entity_id
_entity_poly.type
_entity_poly.pdbx_seq_one_letter_code
_entity_poly.pdbx_strand_id
1 'polypeptide(L)'
;MKIIENSVTERFLRYISYDTQSKEEGEQVPSTTKQLELGKLLTTELKEMGVANVRMDEHGYIYGEIPANTEEKITSLGFIAHMDTSPALSGKDVKPQFVEN
;
A
#
# COMPACT_ATOMS: atom_id res chain seq x y z
N MET A 1 -6.34 -20.92 18.73
CA MET A 1 -6.23 -20.79 17.28
C MET A 1 -4.85 -20.26 16.90
N LYS A 2 -4.25 -20.86 15.94
CA LYS A 2 -3.12 -20.21 15.28
C LYS A 2 -3.66 -19.12 14.36
N ILE A 3 -3.40 -17.86 14.70
CA ILE A 3 -3.40 -16.82 13.70
C ILE A 3 -2.44 -17.28 12.62
N ILE A 4 -2.90 -17.36 11.40
CA ILE A 4 -2.07 -17.77 10.29
C ILE A 4 -0.94 -16.74 10.16
N GLU A 5 0.23 -17.13 10.63
CA GLU A 5 1.44 -16.34 10.42
C GLU A 5 1.82 -16.41 8.94
N ASN A 6 1.32 -15.49 8.16
CA ASN A 6 1.74 -15.35 6.79
C ASN A 6 2.03 -13.88 6.48
N SER A 7 2.85 -13.66 5.47
CA SER A 7 3.30 -12.31 5.11
C SER A 7 2.15 -11.38 4.74
N VAL A 8 1.06 -11.89 4.22
CA VAL A 8 -0.12 -11.09 3.84
C VAL A 8 -0.82 -10.56 5.08
N THR A 9 -1.09 -11.42 6.07
CA THR A 9 -1.73 -11.03 7.32
C THR A 9 -0.87 -10.02 8.08
N GLU A 10 0.42 -10.29 8.22
CA GLU A 10 1.36 -9.37 8.89
C GLU A 10 1.40 -8.01 8.22
N ARG A 11 1.46 -7.97 6.89
CA ARG A 11 1.44 -6.73 6.12
C ARG A 11 0.14 -5.98 6.29
N PHE A 12 -0.98 -6.67 6.19
CA PHE A 12 -2.31 -6.08 6.40
C PHE A 12 -2.40 -5.40 7.77
N LEU A 13 -2.03 -6.11 8.84
CA LEU A 13 -2.07 -5.57 10.20
C LEU A 13 -1.15 -4.33 10.35
N ARG A 14 0.00 -4.35 9.71
CA ARG A 14 0.93 -3.22 9.71
C ARG A 14 0.35 -2.02 8.96
N TYR A 15 -0.24 -2.24 7.79
CA TYR A 15 -0.77 -1.16 6.96
C TYR A 15 -1.98 -0.48 7.59
N ILE A 16 -2.89 -1.24 8.21
CA ILE A 16 -4.06 -0.65 8.86
C ILE A 16 -3.72 0.13 10.13
N SER A 17 -2.50 0.02 10.64
CA SER A 17 -2.03 0.85 11.74
C SER A 17 -1.76 2.30 11.34
N TYR A 18 -1.66 2.56 10.04
CA TYR A 18 -1.49 3.91 9.49
C TYR A 18 -2.85 4.54 9.19
N ASP A 19 -3.00 5.80 9.56
CA ASP A 19 -4.19 6.57 9.18
C ASP A 19 -4.00 7.11 7.76
N THR A 20 -4.72 6.55 6.82
CA THR A 20 -4.68 6.97 5.42
C THR A 20 -6.02 7.50 4.92
N GLN A 21 -6.85 7.98 5.84
CA GLN A 21 -8.14 8.54 5.50
C GLN A 21 -8.00 9.67 4.47
N SER A 22 -8.74 9.56 3.39
CA SER A 22 -8.81 10.57 2.34
C SER A 22 -9.77 11.70 2.71
N LYS A 23 -9.79 12.74 1.88
CA LYS A 23 -10.64 13.89 2.02
C LYS A 23 -11.29 14.22 0.68
N GLU A 24 -12.59 14.45 0.66
CA GLU A 24 -13.32 14.75 -0.58
C GLU A 24 -13.04 16.14 -1.11
N GLU A 25 -12.86 17.12 -0.22
CA GLU A 25 -12.68 18.51 -0.59
C GLU A 25 -11.20 18.89 -0.72
N GLY A 26 -10.92 19.80 -1.64
CA GLY A 26 -9.60 20.35 -1.87
C GLY A 26 -8.99 19.87 -3.18
N GLU A 27 -7.90 20.54 -3.56
CA GLU A 27 -7.18 20.28 -4.83
C GLU A 27 -5.85 19.56 -4.60
N GLN A 28 -5.50 19.28 -3.35
CA GLN A 28 -4.23 18.64 -2.98
C GLN A 28 -4.23 17.18 -3.39
N VAL A 29 -3.07 16.69 -3.90
CA VAL A 29 -2.83 15.29 -4.20
C VAL A 29 -1.53 14.87 -3.50
N PRO A 30 -1.55 13.88 -2.58
CA PRO A 30 -2.74 13.17 -2.09
C PRO A 30 -3.67 14.10 -1.30
N SER A 31 -4.94 13.76 -1.21
CA SER A 31 -5.94 14.60 -0.54
C SER A 31 -5.63 14.85 0.94
N THR A 32 -4.88 13.96 1.58
CA THR A 32 -4.33 14.13 2.93
C THR A 32 -2.85 13.75 2.94
N THR A 33 -2.02 14.56 3.58
CA THR A 33 -0.57 14.31 3.65
C THR A 33 -0.21 13.08 4.47
N LYS A 34 -1.05 12.68 5.41
CA LYS A 34 -0.85 11.48 6.24
C LYS A 34 -0.76 10.18 5.43
N GLN A 35 -1.33 10.14 4.22
CA GLN A 35 -1.20 9.03 3.30
C GLN A 35 0.26 8.76 2.89
N LEU A 36 1.09 9.80 2.87
CA LEU A 36 2.50 9.68 2.51
C LEU A 36 3.31 8.84 3.50
N GLU A 37 2.88 8.75 4.74
CA GLU A 37 3.57 7.92 5.74
C GLU A 37 3.48 6.43 5.39
N LEU A 38 2.30 5.96 5.03
CA LEU A 38 2.17 4.60 4.51
C LEU A 38 2.94 4.45 3.19
N GLY A 39 2.90 5.46 2.33
CA GLY A 39 3.65 5.45 1.08
C GLY A 39 5.15 5.23 1.27
N LYS A 40 5.75 5.88 2.25
CA LYS A 40 7.16 5.69 2.60
C LYS A 40 7.45 4.26 3.05
N LEU A 41 6.59 3.70 3.89
CA LEU A 41 6.72 2.31 4.33
C LEU A 41 6.65 1.35 3.16
N LEU A 42 5.66 1.49 2.29
CA LEU A 42 5.49 0.63 1.12
C LEU A 42 6.68 0.72 0.16
N THR A 43 7.20 1.92 -0.04
CA THR A 43 8.40 2.13 -0.85
C THR A 43 9.61 1.37 -0.30
N THR A 44 9.81 1.44 1.01
CA THR A 44 10.88 0.72 1.70
C THR A 44 10.69 -0.79 1.57
N GLU A 45 9.50 -1.30 1.82
CA GLU A 45 9.20 -2.73 1.73
C GLU A 45 9.42 -3.28 0.32
N LEU A 46 8.99 -2.55 -0.72
CA LEU A 46 9.21 -2.96 -2.11
C LEU A 46 10.71 -3.06 -2.44
N LYS A 47 11.52 -2.11 -1.97
CA LYS A 47 12.97 -2.15 -2.13
C LYS A 47 13.58 -3.35 -1.43
N GLU A 48 13.16 -3.63 -0.20
CA GLU A 48 13.62 -4.79 0.57
C GLU A 48 13.25 -6.11 -0.08
N MET A 49 12.12 -6.15 -0.78
CA MET A 49 11.68 -7.33 -1.55
C MET A 49 12.48 -7.54 -2.84
N GLY A 50 13.32 -6.59 -3.21
CA GLY A 50 14.10 -6.65 -4.46
C GLY A 50 13.36 -6.20 -5.70
N VAL A 51 12.26 -5.48 -5.56
CA VAL A 51 11.52 -4.91 -6.68
C VAL A 51 12.39 -3.84 -7.37
N ALA A 52 12.40 -3.85 -8.70
CA ALA A 52 13.21 -2.91 -9.48
C ALA A 52 12.53 -1.55 -9.64
N ASN A 53 13.34 -0.50 -9.78
CA ASN A 53 12.89 0.86 -10.08
C ASN A 53 11.82 1.39 -9.11
N VAL A 54 11.92 1.04 -7.84
CA VAL A 54 10.97 1.48 -6.82
C VAL A 54 11.17 2.97 -6.55
N ARG A 55 10.09 3.72 -6.67
CA ARG A 55 10.07 5.15 -6.38
C ARG A 55 8.69 5.61 -5.94
N MET A 56 8.66 6.67 -5.16
CA MET A 56 7.44 7.39 -4.83
C MET A 56 7.57 8.81 -5.37
N ASP A 57 6.56 9.28 -6.09
CA ASP A 57 6.55 10.64 -6.59
C ASP A 57 5.99 11.64 -5.55
N GLU A 58 5.95 12.90 -5.91
CA GLU A 58 5.49 14.00 -5.04
C GLU A 58 4.01 13.91 -4.68
N HIS A 59 3.23 13.14 -5.45
CA HIS A 59 1.80 12.91 -5.20
C HIS A 59 1.55 11.65 -4.38
N GLY A 60 2.60 10.94 -3.99
CA GLY A 60 2.48 9.70 -3.23
C GLY A 60 2.23 8.46 -4.07
N TYR A 61 2.30 8.56 -5.40
CA TYR A 61 2.22 7.38 -6.26
C TYR A 61 3.50 6.58 -6.18
N ILE A 62 3.36 5.30 -5.93
CA ILE A 62 4.48 4.38 -5.80
C ILE A 62 4.53 3.48 -7.03
N TYR A 63 5.70 3.38 -7.59
CA TYR A 63 5.98 2.57 -8.78
C TYR A 63 7.04 1.53 -8.45
N GLY A 64 6.91 0.38 -9.06
CA GLY A 64 7.92 -0.66 -9.02
C GLY A 64 7.74 -1.58 -10.22
N GLU A 65 8.78 -2.31 -10.55
CA GLU A 65 8.79 -3.20 -11.70
C GLU A 65 9.36 -4.57 -11.33
N ILE A 66 8.78 -5.59 -11.92
CA ILE A 66 9.37 -6.92 -11.96
C ILE A 66 9.79 -7.14 -13.41
N PRO A 67 11.10 -7.12 -13.71
CA PRO A 67 11.59 -7.30 -15.08
C PRO A 67 11.17 -8.64 -15.65
N ALA A 68 11.02 -8.69 -16.97
CA ALA A 68 10.80 -9.95 -17.68
C ALA A 68 11.95 -10.94 -17.40
N ASN A 69 11.59 -12.20 -17.25
CA ASN A 69 12.55 -13.30 -17.11
C ASN A 69 12.68 -14.13 -18.40
N THR A 70 12.25 -13.58 -19.53
CA THR A 70 12.32 -14.17 -20.85
C THR A 70 12.66 -13.10 -21.88
N GLU A 71 13.27 -13.51 -22.98
CA GLU A 71 13.52 -12.64 -24.15
C GLU A 71 12.33 -12.60 -25.12
N GLU A 72 11.33 -13.41 -24.88
CA GLU A 72 10.11 -13.41 -25.72
C GLU A 72 9.35 -12.10 -25.54
N LYS A 73 8.76 -11.63 -26.63
CA LYS A 73 7.87 -10.46 -26.60
C LYS A 73 6.51 -10.85 -26.06
N ILE A 74 6.30 -10.55 -24.78
CA ILE A 74 5.03 -10.75 -24.11
C ILE A 74 4.45 -9.42 -23.66
N THR A 75 3.14 -9.38 -23.51
CA THR A 75 2.43 -8.18 -23.04
C THR A 75 2.79 -7.89 -21.58
N SER A 76 3.10 -6.64 -21.28
CA SER A 76 3.28 -6.20 -19.90
C SER A 76 1.96 -6.25 -19.14
N LEU A 77 2.03 -6.67 -17.89
CA LEU A 77 0.89 -6.70 -16.97
C LEU A 77 1.10 -5.68 -15.88
N GLY A 78 0.07 -4.87 -15.62
CA GLY A 78 0.10 -3.87 -14.55
C GLY A 78 -0.90 -4.21 -13.45
N PHE A 79 -0.48 -3.98 -12.20
CA PHE A 79 -1.35 -4.07 -11.03
C PHE A 79 -1.44 -2.70 -10.39
N ILE A 80 -2.64 -2.32 -9.97
CA ILE A 80 -2.90 -1.06 -9.31
C ILE A 80 -3.64 -1.34 -8.00
N ALA A 81 -3.18 -0.72 -6.91
CA ALA A 81 -3.85 -0.77 -5.62
C ALA A 81 -3.79 0.60 -4.98
N HIS A 82 -4.91 1.07 -4.42
CA HIS A 82 -4.94 2.34 -3.71
C HIS A 82 -4.54 2.18 -2.25
N MET A 83 -4.01 3.25 -1.64
CA MET A 83 -3.58 3.28 -0.24
C MET A 83 -4.58 3.94 0.69
N ASP A 84 -5.40 4.84 0.15
CA ASP A 84 -6.30 5.63 0.97
C ASP A 84 -7.49 4.83 1.47
N THR A 85 -8.03 5.28 2.60
CA THR A 85 -9.30 4.79 3.12
C THR A 85 -10.38 5.86 2.93
N SER A 86 -11.64 5.42 2.99
CA SER A 86 -12.79 6.29 2.77
C SER A 86 -12.81 7.50 3.71
N PRO A 87 -13.21 8.68 3.23
CA PRO A 87 -13.40 9.84 4.09
C PRO A 87 -14.59 9.70 5.07
N ALA A 88 -15.44 8.71 4.84
CA ALA A 88 -16.65 8.50 5.66
C ALA A 88 -16.37 8.02 7.08
N LEU A 89 -15.24 7.35 7.30
CA LEU A 89 -14.84 6.82 8.61
C LEU A 89 -13.39 7.15 8.89
N SER A 90 -13.07 7.37 10.18
CA SER A 90 -11.68 7.60 10.59
C SER A 90 -10.81 6.37 10.32
N GLY A 91 -9.63 6.59 9.76
CA GLY A 91 -8.59 5.57 9.61
C GLY A 91 -7.64 5.48 10.79
N LYS A 92 -7.89 6.29 11.84
CA LYS A 92 -7.05 6.34 13.03
C LYS A 92 -7.45 5.27 14.04
N ASP A 93 -6.45 4.66 14.67
CA ASP A 93 -6.62 3.70 15.77
C ASP A 93 -7.56 2.53 15.41
N VAL A 94 -7.43 2.03 14.19
CA VAL A 94 -8.19 0.86 13.73
C VAL A 94 -7.84 -0.36 14.58
N LYS A 95 -8.87 -1.05 15.06
CA LYS A 95 -8.75 -2.24 15.92
C LYS A 95 -9.21 -3.47 15.14
N PRO A 96 -8.28 -4.24 14.56
CA PRO A 96 -8.65 -5.44 13.82
C PRO A 96 -9.30 -6.48 14.74
N GLN A 97 -10.29 -7.18 14.22
CA GLN A 97 -10.98 -8.25 14.91
C GLN A 97 -10.70 -9.57 14.20
N PHE A 98 -10.30 -10.57 14.97
CA PHE A 98 -10.10 -11.94 14.46
C PHE A 98 -11.34 -12.75 14.74
N VAL A 99 -11.94 -13.31 13.70
CA VAL A 99 -13.14 -14.13 13.80
C VAL A 99 -12.78 -15.56 13.43
N GLU A 100 -13.14 -16.50 14.28
CA GLU A 100 -12.93 -17.94 14.06
C GLU A 100 -14.25 -18.61 13.68
N ASN A 101 -14.16 -19.63 12.82
CA ASN A 101 -15.27 -20.52 12.50
C ASN A 101 -15.22 -21.79 13.34
#